data_0ebecf0b83c60d97bfd6076914eb5738
#
_entry.id   0ebecf0b83c60d97bfd6076914eb5738
#
_cell.length_a   1.000
_cell.length_b   1.000
_cell.length_c   1.000
_cell.angle_alpha   90.00
_cell.angle_beta   90.00
_cell.angle_gamma   90.00
#
_symmetry.space_group_name_H-M   'P 1'
#
loop_
_entity.id
_entity.type
_entity.pdbx_description
1 polymer ?
#
loop_
_entity_poly.entity_id
_entity_poly.type
_entity_poly.pdbx_seq_one_letter_code
_entity_poly.pdbx_strand_id
1 'polypeptide(L)'
;MKKKKAKVTERVMTIDRKDGNLNGVPYIQFLVAMQGLEALNRGMMLTRVATSSRCMEIISQITGNKYKRTDRNKALYDAEVIMHALREEKRQLAEDAALA
;
A
#
# COMPACT_ATOMS: atom_id res chain seq x y z
N MET A 1 27.49 -3.02 -3.75
CA MET A 1 26.57 -2.74 -4.76
C MET A 1 25.17 -2.46 -4.25
N LYS A 2 24.56 -1.49 -4.82
CA LYS A 2 23.26 -1.10 -4.36
C LYS A 2 22.18 -1.98 -4.92
N LYS A 3 21.32 -2.48 -4.07
CA LYS A 3 20.18 -3.23 -4.53
C LYS A 3 19.22 -2.35 -5.29
N LYS A 4 18.75 -2.84 -6.37
CA LYS A 4 17.69 -2.16 -7.06
C LYS A 4 16.40 -2.33 -6.29
N LYS A 5 15.64 -1.27 -6.18
CA LYS A 5 14.32 -1.38 -5.64
C LYS A 5 13.47 -2.16 -6.60
N ALA A 6 12.63 -3.02 -6.08
CA ALA A 6 11.69 -3.75 -6.91
C ALA A 6 10.81 -2.73 -7.64
N LYS A 7 10.54 -2.99 -8.89
CA LYS A 7 9.63 -2.15 -9.65
C LYS A 7 8.25 -2.24 -9.03
N VAL A 8 7.52 -1.16 -9.13
CA VAL A 8 6.16 -1.10 -8.59
C VAL A 8 5.32 -2.27 -9.06
N THR A 9 5.39 -2.55 -10.35
CA THR A 9 4.62 -3.66 -10.94
C THR A 9 5.01 -5.00 -10.35
N GLU A 10 6.30 -5.21 -10.10
CA GLU A 10 6.77 -6.45 -9.51
C GLU A 10 6.22 -6.64 -8.11
N ARG A 11 6.21 -5.58 -7.31
CA ARG A 11 5.68 -5.65 -5.96
C ARG A 11 4.20 -6.01 -5.95
N VAL A 12 3.44 -5.40 -6.86
CA VAL A 12 2.02 -5.67 -6.94
C VAL A 12 1.76 -7.09 -7.44
N MET A 13 2.57 -7.58 -8.36
CA MET A 13 2.41 -8.92 -8.89
C MET A 13 2.71 -10.00 -7.86
N THR A 14 3.54 -9.71 -6.87
CA THR A 14 3.84 -10.68 -5.81
C THR A 14 2.80 -10.66 -4.70
N ILE A 15 1.90 -9.69 -4.71
CA ILE A 15 0.86 -9.60 -3.71
C ILE A 15 -0.30 -10.49 -4.11
N ASP A 16 -0.69 -11.38 -3.22
CA ASP A 16 -1.83 -12.25 -3.43
C ASP A 16 -3.11 -11.41 -3.31
N ARG A 17 -3.83 -11.26 -4.41
CA ARG A 17 -5.04 -10.45 -4.47
C ARG A 17 -6.25 -11.36 -4.63
N LYS A 18 -6.68 -11.89 -3.52
CA LYS A 18 -7.77 -12.85 -3.50
C LYS A 18 -8.96 -12.25 -2.76
N ASP A 19 -10.12 -12.32 -3.37
CA ASP A 19 -11.37 -11.85 -2.76
C ASP A 19 -11.31 -10.38 -2.31
N GLY A 20 -10.60 -9.55 -3.08
CA GLY A 20 -10.47 -8.14 -2.73
C GLY A 20 -9.46 -7.85 -1.65
N ASN A 21 -8.71 -8.85 -1.22
CA ASN A 21 -7.68 -8.69 -0.21
C ASN A 21 -6.31 -8.59 -0.84
N LEU A 22 -5.40 -7.95 -0.12
CA LEU A 22 -3.99 -7.83 -0.52
C LEU A 22 -3.17 -8.60 0.50
N ASN A 23 -2.69 -9.79 0.13
CA ASN A 23 -1.98 -10.67 1.05
C ASN A 23 -2.76 -10.88 2.35
N GLY A 24 -4.07 -11.10 2.20
CA GLY A 24 -4.94 -11.34 3.33
C GLY A 24 -5.42 -10.09 4.04
N VAL A 25 -5.00 -8.90 3.61
CA VAL A 25 -5.44 -7.63 4.19
C VAL A 25 -6.55 -7.05 3.32
N PRO A 26 -7.74 -6.80 3.88
CA PRO A 26 -8.81 -6.20 3.11
C PRO A 26 -8.40 -4.86 2.49
N TYR A 27 -8.82 -4.61 1.27
CA TYR A 27 -8.47 -3.39 0.56
C TYR A 27 -8.84 -2.14 1.36
N ILE A 28 -10.01 -2.16 2.00
CA ILE A 28 -10.44 -1.01 2.79
C ILE A 28 -9.48 -0.74 3.96
N GLN A 29 -8.93 -1.79 4.53
CA GLN A 29 -7.97 -1.65 5.62
C GLN A 29 -6.66 -1.04 5.11
N PHE A 30 -6.25 -1.42 3.92
CA PHE A 30 -5.08 -0.82 3.27
C PHE A 30 -5.29 0.67 3.05
N LEU A 31 -6.47 1.06 2.55
CA LEU A 31 -6.78 2.48 2.33
C LEU A 31 -6.74 3.27 3.63
N VAL A 32 -7.32 2.71 4.68
CA VAL A 32 -7.34 3.37 5.98
C VAL A 32 -5.92 3.55 6.51
N ALA A 33 -5.08 2.52 6.35
CA ALA A 33 -3.70 2.59 6.80
C ALA A 33 -2.93 3.68 6.03
N MET A 34 -3.10 3.73 4.73
CA MET A 34 -2.42 4.73 3.90
C MET A 34 -2.88 6.14 4.27
N GLN A 35 -4.18 6.34 4.41
CA GLN A 35 -4.73 7.64 4.78
C GLN A 35 -4.30 8.04 6.18
N GLY A 36 -4.21 7.06 7.08
CA GLY A 36 -3.74 7.31 8.43
C GLY A 36 -2.30 7.81 8.46
N LEU A 37 -1.43 7.21 7.64
CA LEU A 37 -0.05 7.64 7.55
C LEU A 37 0.06 9.03 6.95
N GLU A 38 -0.74 9.32 5.93
CA GLU A 38 -0.76 10.65 5.33
C GLU A 38 -1.18 11.71 6.35
N ALA A 39 -2.22 11.41 7.12
CA ALA A 39 -2.70 12.33 8.15
C ALA A 39 -1.65 12.57 9.22
N LEU A 40 -0.96 11.50 9.64
CA LEU A 40 0.09 11.63 10.65
C LEU A 40 1.26 12.48 10.16
N ASN A 41 1.57 12.39 8.87
CA ASN A 41 2.61 13.24 8.28
C ASN A 41 2.22 14.72 8.27
N ARG A 42 0.93 15.00 8.36
CA ARG A 42 0.42 16.37 8.46
C ARG A 42 0.18 16.79 9.91
N GLY A 43 0.58 15.94 10.85
CA GLY A 43 0.39 16.22 12.26
C GLY A 43 -1.01 15.93 12.76
N MET A 44 -1.79 15.15 12.02
CA MET A 44 -3.15 14.81 12.41
C MET A 44 -3.30 13.31 12.60
N MET A 45 -4.25 12.91 13.42
CA MET A 45 -4.59 11.51 13.61
C MET A 45 -6.06 11.34 13.28
N LEU A 46 -6.37 10.46 12.32
CA LEU A 46 -7.75 10.28 11.89
C LEU A 46 -8.62 9.65 12.97
N THR A 47 -8.08 8.63 13.65
CA THR A 47 -8.77 7.97 14.74
C THR A 47 -7.75 7.53 15.77
N ARG A 48 -8.24 7.14 16.94
CA ARG A 48 -7.37 6.65 18.00
C ARG A 48 -6.64 5.36 17.63
N VAL A 49 -7.24 4.57 16.73
CA VAL A 49 -6.64 3.31 16.29
C VAL A 49 -5.73 3.47 15.10
N ALA A 50 -5.78 4.61 14.42
CA ALA A 50 -4.93 4.86 13.25
C ALA A 50 -3.57 5.39 13.68
N THR A 51 -2.90 4.65 14.56
CA THR A 51 -1.56 5.01 15.01
C THR A 51 -0.53 4.66 13.95
N SER A 52 0.62 5.30 14.04
CA SER A 52 1.73 5.03 13.13
C SER A 52 2.10 3.55 13.11
N SER A 53 2.23 2.96 14.29
CA SER A 53 2.60 1.54 14.40
C SER A 53 1.57 0.63 13.74
N ARG A 54 0.29 0.90 13.97
CA ARG A 54 -0.77 0.09 13.41
C ARG A 54 -0.80 0.18 11.89
N CYS A 55 -0.70 1.40 11.37
CA CYS A 55 -0.70 1.61 9.92
C CYS A 55 0.50 0.94 9.27
N MET A 56 1.69 1.09 9.86
CA MET A 56 2.88 0.47 9.32
C MET A 56 2.80 -1.05 9.39
N GLU A 57 2.17 -1.60 10.42
CA GLU A 57 1.97 -3.04 10.53
C GLU A 57 1.12 -3.57 9.39
N ILE A 58 0.05 -2.87 9.06
CA ILE A 58 -0.82 -3.26 7.95
C ILE A 58 -0.06 -3.22 6.64
N ILE A 59 0.68 -2.15 6.38
CA ILE A 59 1.48 -2.04 5.16
C ILE A 59 2.56 -3.12 5.13
N SER A 60 3.17 -3.40 6.27
CA SER A 60 4.18 -4.45 6.38
C SER A 60 3.62 -5.82 5.99
N GLN A 61 2.41 -6.11 6.41
CA GLN A 61 1.77 -7.38 6.08
C GLN A 61 1.54 -7.50 4.57
N ILE A 62 1.21 -6.40 3.92
CA ILE A 62 0.95 -6.41 2.47
C ILE A 62 2.25 -6.51 1.68
N THR A 63 3.26 -5.73 2.04
CA THR A 63 4.50 -5.64 1.27
C THR A 63 5.53 -6.70 1.64
N GLY A 64 5.43 -7.26 2.85
CA GLY A 64 6.45 -8.16 3.36
C GLY A 64 7.67 -7.44 3.90
N ASN A 65 7.71 -6.12 3.82
CA ASN A 65 8.81 -5.33 4.36
C ASN A 65 8.57 -5.04 5.83
N LYS A 66 9.66 -4.96 6.58
CA LYS A 66 9.58 -4.60 7.98
C LYS A 66 9.90 -3.11 8.12
N TYR A 67 9.10 -2.41 8.90
CA TYR A 67 9.29 -0.99 9.10
C TYR A 67 9.63 -0.72 10.55
N LYS A 68 10.63 0.13 10.75
CA LYS A 68 10.99 0.59 12.07
C LYS A 68 10.07 1.73 12.45
N ARG A 69 10.13 2.09 13.71
CA ARG A 69 9.31 3.17 14.24
C ARG A 69 9.47 4.49 13.46
N THR A 70 10.66 4.71 12.93
CA THR A 70 10.98 5.92 12.19
C THR A 70 10.73 5.81 10.69
N ASP A 71 10.25 4.66 10.23
CA ASP A 71 10.10 4.40 8.80
C ASP A 71 8.71 4.75 8.27
N ARG A 72 8.02 5.67 8.93
CA ARG A 72 6.67 6.06 8.53
C ARG A 72 6.60 6.55 7.08
N ASN A 73 7.53 7.40 6.69
CA ASN A 73 7.56 7.91 5.32
C ASN A 73 7.83 6.80 4.31
N LYS A 74 8.66 5.85 4.69
CA LYS A 74 8.98 4.71 3.84
C LYS A 74 7.76 3.83 3.63
N ALA A 75 7.02 3.57 4.71
CA ALA A 75 5.80 2.77 4.62
C ALA A 75 4.76 3.49 3.77
N LEU A 76 4.62 4.79 3.95
CA LEU A 76 3.68 5.58 3.15
C LEU A 76 4.07 5.56 1.68
N TYR A 77 5.36 5.69 1.39
CA TYR A 77 5.83 5.63 0.03
C TYR A 77 5.48 4.29 -0.62
N ASP A 78 5.73 3.20 0.10
CA ASP A 78 5.41 1.88 -0.40
C ASP A 78 3.91 1.72 -0.65
N ALA A 79 3.10 2.26 0.25
CA ALA A 79 1.65 2.21 0.11
C ALA A 79 1.18 2.99 -1.12
N GLU A 80 1.76 4.17 -1.35
CA GLU A 80 1.40 4.98 -2.51
C GLU A 80 1.81 4.30 -3.81
N VAL A 81 2.95 3.64 -3.80
CA VAL A 81 3.44 2.89 -4.96
C VAL A 81 2.45 1.77 -5.31
N ILE A 82 2.00 1.04 -4.30
CA ILE A 82 1.04 -0.03 -4.51
C ILE A 82 -0.29 0.54 -5.03
N MET A 83 -0.75 1.62 -4.45
CA MET A 83 -2.01 2.24 -4.87
C MET A 83 -1.94 2.69 -6.32
N HIS A 84 -0.83 3.31 -6.70
CA HIS A 84 -0.64 3.78 -8.07
C HIS A 84 -0.70 2.59 -9.06
N ALA A 85 -0.02 1.51 -8.72
CA ALA A 85 0.01 0.33 -9.58
C ALA A 85 -1.37 -0.31 -9.70
N LEU A 86 -2.12 -0.36 -8.62
CA LEU A 86 -3.47 -0.92 -8.65
C LEU A 86 -4.40 -0.07 -9.52
N ARG A 87 -4.25 1.24 -9.45
CA ARG A 87 -5.05 2.14 -10.30
C ARG A 87 -4.71 1.99 -11.77
N GLU A 88 -3.43 1.87 -12.07
CA GLU A 88 -2.98 1.67 -13.45
C GLU A 88 -3.49 0.35 -14.00
N GLU A 89 -3.44 -0.70 -13.21
CA GLU A 89 -3.93 -2.00 -13.62
C GLU A 89 -5.43 -1.96 -13.89
N LYS A 90 -6.17 -1.29 -13.02
CA LYS A 90 -7.62 -1.15 -13.19
C LYS A 90 -7.94 -0.35 -14.45
N ARG A 91 -7.19 0.71 -14.69
CA ARG A 91 -7.38 1.53 -15.88
C ARG A 91 -7.10 0.73 -17.15
N GLN A 92 -6.04 -0.07 -17.13
CA GLN A 92 -5.68 -0.91 -18.27
C GLN A 92 -6.78 -1.93 -18.57
N LEU A 93 -7.32 -2.55 -17.55
CA LEU A 93 -8.41 -3.50 -17.73
C LEU A 93 -9.65 -2.83 -18.31
N ALA A 94 -9.93 -1.61 -17.88
CA ALA A 94 -11.08 -0.88 -18.39
C ALA A 94 -10.87 -0.52 -19.87
N GLU A 95 -9.66 -0.12 -20.25
CA GLU A 95 -9.34 0.15 -21.65
C GLU A 95 -9.45 -1.09 -22.51
N ASP A 96 -8.93 -2.20 -22.04
CA ASP A 96 -9.01 -3.46 -22.77
C ASP A 96 -10.46 -3.89 -22.95
N ALA A 97 -11.28 -3.72 -21.95
CA ALA A 97 -12.70 -4.04 -22.04
C ALA A 97 -13.42 -3.14 -23.04
N ALA A 98 -13.02 -1.87 -23.08
CA ALA A 98 -13.64 -0.92 -24.04
C ALA A 98 -13.26 -1.22 -25.47
N LEU A 99 -12.09 -1.81 -25.69
CA LEU A 99 -11.63 -2.16 -27.02
C LEU A 99 -12.16 -3.51 -27.52
N ALA A 100 -12.67 -4.31 -26.63
CA ALA A 100 -13.13 -5.66 -26.96
C ALA A 100 -14.50 -5.67 -27.73
#